data_a1c938b477928b5741b605a5f2bde954
#
_entry.id   a1c938b477928b5741b605a5f2bde954
#
_cell.length_a   1.000
_cell.length_b   1.000
_cell.length_c   1.000
_cell.angle_alpha   90.00
_cell.angle_beta   90.00
_cell.angle_gamma   90.00
#
_symmetry.space_group_name_H-M   'P 1'
#
loop_
_entity.id
_entity.type
_entity.pdbx_description
1 polymer ?
#
loop_
_entity_poly.entity_id
_entity_poly.type
_entity_poly.pdbx_seq_one_letter_code
_entity_poly.pdbx_strand_id
1 'polypeptide(L)'
;FILFHDKVFKIVLKTQSPLEVKKYLKQFRPKQGIYFLDIDLNHEVNGIELAEVIRKYDVQAKIIFTTTHDEMLPVTIKRRVETLGFVTKDQTLDEYRNEIVELLLLAQERIDATKQVTNQAFVFSIGSQTFTFDINDIYFVEASKLPHRLSLCTKDGQYEFYGRISELEKKYPMLTRISRACLVNIFNVKEIDFKKRSLYFDSELARNFTLGKAQKIKEKLKESTV
;
A
#
# COMPACT_ATOMS: atom_id res chain seq x y z
N PHE A 1 18.47 15.34 6.10
CA PHE A 1 18.28 13.88 6.03
C PHE A 1 17.47 13.47 4.80
N ILE A 2 16.24 13.92 4.65
CA ILE A 2 15.33 13.54 3.52
C ILE A 2 15.96 13.87 2.16
N LEU A 3 16.63 15.02 2.01
CA LEU A 3 17.29 15.41 0.76
C LEU A 3 18.42 14.46 0.32
N PHE A 4 19.05 13.75 1.26
CA PHE A 4 20.07 12.74 0.97
C PHE A 4 19.49 11.31 0.85
N HIS A 5 18.20 11.13 1.16
CA HIS A 5 17.48 9.84 1.12
C HIS A 5 16.23 9.94 0.22
N ASP A 6 16.33 10.70 -0.86
CA ASP A 6 15.24 10.98 -1.81
C ASP A 6 14.62 9.72 -2.48
N LYS A 7 15.41 8.63 -2.56
CA LYS A 7 14.91 7.33 -3.03
C LYS A 7 13.97 6.63 -2.04
N VAL A 8 14.06 6.98 -0.75
CA VAL A 8 13.28 6.35 0.34
C VAL A 8 12.17 7.26 0.82
N PHE A 9 12.46 8.55 0.98
CA PHE A 9 11.52 9.55 1.51
C PHE A 9 11.28 10.67 0.50
N LYS A 10 10.01 11.04 0.32
CA LYS A 10 9.61 12.18 -0.50
C LYS A 10 8.68 13.08 0.29
N ILE A 11 9.00 14.36 0.39
CA ILE A 11 8.07 15.35 0.93
C ILE A 11 7.02 15.64 -0.15
N VAL A 12 5.78 15.26 0.12
CA VAL A 12 4.66 15.41 -0.82
C VAL A 12 3.81 16.65 -0.52
N LEU A 13 3.81 17.10 0.74
CA LEU A 13 3.10 18.30 1.18
C LEU A 13 3.82 18.91 2.39
N LYS A 14 4.00 20.23 2.36
CA LYS A 14 4.41 21.05 3.51
C LYS A 14 3.47 22.23 3.57
N THR A 15 2.69 22.35 4.64
CA THR A 15 1.65 23.38 4.77
C THR A 15 1.38 23.73 6.22
N GLN A 16 0.81 24.89 6.45
CA GLN A 16 0.27 25.31 7.75
C GLN A 16 -1.26 25.17 7.80
N SER A 17 -1.89 24.77 6.68
CA SER A 17 -3.35 24.70 6.56
C SER A 17 -3.87 23.26 6.69
N PRO A 18 -4.68 22.95 7.73
CA PRO A 18 -5.38 21.65 7.84
C PRO A 18 -6.29 21.35 6.63
N LEU A 19 -6.82 22.40 5.97
CA LEU A 19 -7.70 22.25 4.81
C LEU A 19 -6.94 21.70 3.59
N GLU A 20 -5.69 22.12 3.38
CA GLU A 20 -4.85 21.59 2.31
C GLU A 20 -4.53 20.11 2.52
N VAL A 21 -4.26 19.72 3.77
CA VAL A 21 -4.06 18.30 4.12
C VAL A 21 -5.32 17.49 3.78
N LYS A 22 -6.50 17.96 4.21
CA LYS A 22 -7.78 17.30 3.89
C LYS A 22 -8.04 17.19 2.39
N LYS A 23 -7.69 18.22 1.62
CA LYS A 23 -7.79 18.21 0.15
C LYS A 23 -6.86 17.18 -0.47
N TYR A 24 -5.60 17.15 -0.01
CA TYR A 24 -4.59 16.18 -0.44
C TYR A 24 -5.06 14.74 -0.20
N LEU A 25 -5.53 14.43 1.03
CA LEU A 25 -6.03 13.10 1.40
C LEU A 25 -7.18 12.64 0.50
N LYS A 26 -8.14 13.53 0.22
CA LYS A 26 -9.28 13.23 -0.67
C LYS A 26 -8.83 12.95 -2.10
N GLN A 27 -7.88 13.72 -2.61
CA GLN A 27 -7.43 13.65 -4.00
C GLN A 27 -6.53 12.44 -4.26
N PHE A 28 -5.54 12.19 -3.39
CA PHE A 28 -4.48 11.22 -3.63
C PHE A 28 -4.63 9.91 -2.86
N ARG A 29 -5.47 9.86 -1.81
CA ARG A 29 -5.71 8.69 -0.96
C ARG A 29 -4.41 7.95 -0.61
N PRO A 30 -3.45 8.62 0.05
CA PRO A 30 -2.16 8.03 0.37
C PRO A 30 -2.34 6.79 1.25
N LYS A 31 -1.38 5.86 1.16
CA LYS A 31 -1.31 4.68 2.03
C LYS A 31 0.05 4.64 2.69
N GLN A 32 0.07 4.38 4.01
CA GLN A 32 1.30 4.30 4.81
C GLN A 32 2.13 5.60 4.80
N GLY A 33 1.47 6.75 4.69
CA GLY A 33 2.12 8.05 4.77
C GLY A 33 2.74 8.30 6.15
N ILE A 34 3.81 9.12 6.17
CA ILE A 34 4.41 9.62 7.41
C ILE A 34 3.99 11.07 7.56
N TYR A 35 3.40 11.41 8.71
CA TYR A 35 2.82 12.71 8.97
C TYR A 35 3.45 13.31 10.23
N PHE A 36 4.07 14.47 10.07
CA PHE A 36 4.53 15.30 11.18
C PHE A 36 3.49 16.39 11.41
N LEU A 37 2.88 16.42 12.58
CA LEU A 37 1.78 17.31 12.93
C LEU A 37 2.13 18.12 14.17
N ASP A 38 1.98 19.42 14.10
CA ASP A 38 1.89 20.24 15.30
C ASP A 38 0.54 20.03 15.97
N ILE A 39 0.49 19.97 17.30
CA ILE A 39 -0.78 19.87 18.04
C ILE A 39 -1.51 21.22 17.98
N ASP A 40 -0.79 22.31 18.17
CA ASP A 40 -1.35 23.67 18.07
C ASP A 40 -1.13 24.21 16.67
N LEU A 41 -2.18 24.20 15.87
CA LEU A 41 -2.17 24.68 14.49
C LEU A 41 -2.64 26.13 14.35
N ASN A 42 -2.96 26.83 15.46
CA ASN A 42 -3.58 28.16 15.42
C ASN A 42 -4.79 28.23 14.45
N HIS A 43 -5.59 27.16 14.43
CA HIS A 43 -6.73 26.98 13.54
C HIS A 43 -7.90 26.36 14.32
N GLU A 44 -9.13 26.45 13.76
CA GLU A 44 -10.32 25.80 14.34
C GLU A 44 -10.15 24.28 14.56
N VAL A 45 -9.34 23.64 13.71
CA VAL A 45 -8.98 22.22 13.79
C VAL A 45 -7.57 22.11 14.36
N ASN A 46 -7.41 21.44 15.49
CA ASN A 46 -6.10 21.17 16.06
C ASN A 46 -5.43 19.93 15.41
N GLY A 47 -4.15 19.71 15.72
CA GLY A 47 -3.38 18.60 15.14
C GLY A 47 -3.93 17.22 15.48
N ILE A 48 -4.56 17.04 16.64
CA ILE A 48 -5.16 15.75 17.05
C ILE A 48 -6.41 15.45 16.22
N GLU A 49 -7.27 16.45 16.01
CA GLU A 49 -8.45 16.30 15.13
C GLU A 49 -8.04 16.07 13.67
N LEU A 50 -6.97 16.72 13.22
CA LEU A 50 -6.41 16.46 11.89
C LEU A 50 -5.90 15.02 11.79
N ALA A 51 -5.24 14.51 12.82
CA ALA A 51 -4.76 13.13 12.86
C ALA A 51 -5.90 12.11 12.80
N GLU A 52 -7.05 12.36 13.45
CA GLU A 52 -8.25 11.53 13.31
C GLU A 52 -8.76 11.49 11.85
N VAL A 53 -8.70 12.64 11.17
CA VAL A 53 -9.07 12.70 9.75
C VAL A 53 -8.08 11.92 8.89
N ILE A 54 -6.77 12.09 9.13
CA ILE A 54 -5.74 11.33 8.43
C ILE A 54 -5.98 9.83 8.59
N ARG A 55 -6.24 9.37 9.83
CA ARG A 55 -6.49 7.95 10.12
C ARG A 55 -7.67 7.35 9.36
N LYS A 56 -8.72 8.16 9.07
CA LYS A 56 -9.86 7.73 8.24
C LYS A 56 -9.50 7.50 6.77
N TYR A 57 -8.52 8.23 6.23
CA TYR A 57 -8.08 8.10 4.83
C TYR A 57 -6.89 7.16 4.68
N ASP A 58 -6.00 7.12 5.67
CA ASP A 58 -4.80 6.30 5.72
C ASP A 58 -4.74 5.57 7.06
N VAL A 59 -5.37 4.39 7.12
CA VAL A 59 -5.45 3.57 8.34
C VAL A 59 -4.05 3.18 8.85
N GLN A 60 -3.07 3.03 7.96
CA GLN A 60 -1.70 2.64 8.30
C GLN A 60 -0.74 3.82 8.44
N ALA A 61 -1.24 5.05 8.47
CA ALA A 61 -0.44 6.26 8.64
C ALA A 61 0.52 6.15 9.84
N LYS A 62 1.72 6.67 9.71
CA LYS A 62 2.69 6.86 10.80
C LYS A 62 2.60 8.31 11.24
N ILE A 63 1.88 8.57 12.34
CA ILE A 63 1.61 9.91 12.83
C ILE A 63 2.60 10.25 13.94
N ILE A 64 3.29 11.37 13.79
CA ILE A 64 4.28 11.90 14.73
C ILE A 64 3.83 13.32 15.08
N PHE A 65 3.64 13.59 16.35
CA PHE A 65 3.37 14.94 16.81
C PHE A 65 4.67 15.67 17.13
N THR A 66 4.75 16.94 16.72
CA THR A 66 5.81 17.87 17.10
C THR A 66 5.15 18.99 17.90
N THR A 67 5.48 19.14 19.17
CA THR A 67 4.73 20.05 20.05
C THR A 67 5.58 20.62 21.17
N THR A 68 5.16 21.77 21.71
CA THR A 68 5.60 22.30 23.02
C THR A 68 4.67 21.83 24.16
N HIS A 69 3.62 21.07 23.85
CA HIS A 69 2.52 20.68 24.75
C HIS A 69 2.52 19.17 24.97
N ASP A 70 3.44 18.65 25.78
CA ASP A 70 3.54 17.24 26.15
C ASP A 70 2.38 16.77 27.05
N GLU A 71 1.74 17.71 27.77
CA GLU A 71 0.53 17.46 28.56
C GLU A 71 -0.66 16.96 27.71
N MET A 72 -0.62 17.13 26.39
CA MET A 72 -1.66 16.66 25.48
C MET A 72 -1.53 15.17 25.09
N LEU A 73 -0.44 14.50 25.47
CA LEU A 73 -0.23 13.05 25.24
C LEU A 73 -1.41 12.16 25.64
N PRO A 74 -2.00 12.30 26.85
CA PRO A 74 -3.14 11.47 27.25
C PRO A 74 -4.37 11.65 26.36
N VAL A 75 -4.53 12.83 25.73
CA VAL A 75 -5.66 13.13 24.84
C VAL A 75 -5.55 12.33 23.55
N THR A 76 -4.35 12.18 22.99
CA THR A 76 -4.13 11.39 21.76
C THR A 76 -4.48 9.92 21.96
N ILE A 77 -4.18 9.36 23.14
CA ILE A 77 -4.53 7.99 23.51
C ILE A 77 -6.07 7.83 23.61
N LYS A 78 -6.77 8.76 24.28
CA LYS A 78 -8.24 8.75 24.36
C LYS A 78 -8.91 8.83 23.00
N ARG A 79 -8.32 9.59 22.07
CA ARG A 79 -8.81 9.76 20.70
C ARG A 79 -8.44 8.62 19.77
N ARG A 80 -7.69 7.61 20.24
CA ARG A 80 -7.27 6.41 19.48
C ARG A 80 -6.55 6.75 18.16
N VAL A 81 -5.72 7.82 18.18
CA VAL A 81 -5.02 8.28 16.99
C VAL A 81 -3.88 7.34 16.58
N GLU A 82 -3.41 6.50 17.52
CA GLU A 82 -2.29 5.55 17.29
C GLU A 82 -1.03 6.27 16.78
N THR A 83 -0.45 7.13 17.60
CA THR A 83 0.76 7.86 17.26
C THR A 83 1.99 6.94 17.22
N LEU A 84 2.90 7.21 16.29
CA LEU A 84 4.22 6.57 16.24
C LEU A 84 5.15 7.16 17.30
N GLY A 85 5.07 8.47 17.52
CA GLY A 85 5.91 9.17 18.48
C GLY A 85 5.53 10.63 18.64
N PHE A 86 6.23 11.25 19.58
CA PHE A 86 6.14 12.68 19.90
C PHE A 86 7.56 13.24 19.89
N VAL A 87 7.70 14.45 19.41
CA VAL A 87 8.95 15.23 19.45
C VAL A 87 8.63 16.55 20.14
N THR A 88 9.24 16.81 21.27
CA THR A 88 9.09 18.11 21.93
C THR A 88 9.94 19.16 21.21
N LYS A 89 9.39 20.38 21.11
CA LYS A 89 10.12 21.51 20.54
C LYS A 89 11.04 22.20 21.55
N ASP A 90 10.82 21.95 22.85
CA ASP A 90 11.59 22.54 23.95
C ASP A 90 12.85 21.73 24.25
N GLN A 91 13.74 21.62 23.24
CA GLN A 91 15.02 20.92 23.30
C GLN A 91 16.02 21.56 22.33
N THR A 92 17.28 21.13 22.38
CA THR A 92 18.29 21.62 21.45
C THR A 92 17.99 21.20 20.02
N LEU A 93 18.48 21.96 19.05
CA LEU A 93 18.29 21.67 17.64
C LEU A 93 18.84 20.30 17.24
N ASP A 94 19.92 19.87 17.85
CA ASP A 94 20.55 18.57 17.55
C ASP A 94 19.75 17.41 18.13
N GLU A 95 19.22 17.53 19.35
CA GLU A 95 18.29 16.56 19.94
C GLU A 95 17.03 16.45 19.09
N TYR A 96 16.42 17.58 18.74
CA TYR A 96 15.23 17.62 17.87
C TYR A 96 15.46 16.92 16.53
N ARG A 97 16.61 17.16 15.88
CA ARG A 97 16.98 16.49 14.63
C ARG A 97 17.15 14.98 14.80
N ASN A 98 17.82 14.56 15.86
CA ASN A 98 18.06 13.15 16.13
C ASN A 98 16.74 12.40 16.34
N GLU A 99 15.82 12.92 17.15
CA GLU A 99 14.50 12.33 17.35
C GLU A 99 13.71 12.24 16.05
N ILE A 100 13.69 13.28 15.22
CA ILE A 100 13.04 13.25 13.89
C ILE A 100 13.63 12.14 13.02
N VAL A 101 14.95 11.99 12.99
CA VAL A 101 15.61 10.95 12.18
C VAL A 101 15.29 9.57 12.71
N GLU A 102 15.35 9.35 14.02
CA GLU A 102 14.99 8.07 14.65
C GLU A 102 13.54 7.66 14.33
N LEU A 103 12.61 8.60 14.45
CA LEU A 103 11.19 8.32 14.14
C LEU A 103 10.94 8.10 12.65
N LEU A 104 11.68 8.76 11.76
CA LEU A 104 11.62 8.47 10.32
C LEU A 104 12.12 7.06 10.01
N LEU A 105 13.23 6.64 10.60
CA LEU A 105 13.77 5.29 10.43
C LEU A 105 12.84 4.23 11.02
N LEU A 106 12.28 4.47 12.21
CA LEU A 106 11.28 3.59 12.82
C LEU A 106 10.01 3.50 11.97
N ALA A 107 9.55 4.62 11.40
CA ALA A 107 8.41 4.63 10.49
C ALA A 107 8.68 3.76 9.25
N GLN A 108 9.86 3.89 8.65
CA GLN A 108 10.29 3.10 7.50
C GLN A 108 10.36 1.62 7.84
N GLU A 109 10.98 1.26 8.95
CA GLU A 109 11.07 -0.13 9.41
C GLU A 109 9.67 -0.77 9.54
N ARG A 110 8.72 -0.07 10.19
CA ARG A 110 7.34 -0.54 10.34
C ARG A 110 6.59 -0.65 9.01
N ILE A 111 6.85 0.26 8.06
CA ILE A 111 6.29 0.20 6.71
C ILE A 111 6.86 -1.01 5.97
N ASP A 112 8.16 -1.24 6.03
CA ASP A 112 8.81 -2.34 5.34
C ASP A 112 8.44 -3.70 5.96
N ALA A 113 8.32 -3.79 7.29
CA ALA A 113 7.80 -4.98 7.96
C ALA A 113 6.37 -5.31 7.48
N THR A 114 5.51 -4.31 7.30
CA THR A 114 4.15 -4.51 6.77
C THR A 114 4.20 -4.98 5.31
N LYS A 115 5.11 -4.45 4.49
CA LYS A 115 5.31 -4.91 3.10
C LYS A 115 5.82 -6.35 3.05
N GLN A 116 6.73 -6.75 3.96
CA GLN A 116 7.23 -8.13 4.01
C GLN A 116 6.12 -9.14 4.32
N VAL A 117 5.15 -8.80 5.15
CA VAL A 117 3.97 -9.63 5.43
C VAL A 117 3.07 -9.76 4.19
N THR A 118 3.03 -8.75 3.33
CA THR A 118 2.25 -8.76 2.07
C THR A 118 3.03 -9.29 0.87
N ASN A 119 4.36 -9.31 0.93
CA ASN A 119 5.22 -9.80 -0.15
C ASN A 119 5.38 -11.32 -0.07
N GLN A 120 4.34 -12.06 -0.46
CA GLN A 120 4.53 -13.47 -0.83
C GLN A 120 5.30 -13.54 -2.14
N ALA A 121 6.52 -14.07 -2.09
CA ALA A 121 7.28 -14.35 -3.27
C ALA A 121 6.58 -15.41 -4.13
N PHE A 122 6.32 -15.08 -5.40
CA PHE A 122 5.87 -16.04 -6.38
C PHE A 122 7.07 -16.80 -6.94
N VAL A 123 7.14 -18.08 -6.66
CA VAL A 123 8.30 -18.91 -6.98
C VAL A 123 7.90 -20.04 -7.92
N PHE A 124 8.64 -20.20 -9.02
CA PHE A 124 8.53 -21.33 -9.94
C PHE A 124 9.90 -21.70 -10.51
N SER A 125 10.00 -22.88 -11.13
CA SER A 125 11.24 -23.37 -11.74
C SER A 125 11.05 -23.68 -13.21
N ILE A 126 12.10 -23.41 -14.00
CA ILE A 126 12.22 -23.79 -15.40
C ILE A 126 13.53 -24.59 -15.54
N GLY A 127 13.42 -25.91 -15.75
CA GLY A 127 14.58 -26.78 -15.70
C GLY A 127 15.26 -26.75 -14.33
N SER A 128 16.54 -26.43 -14.30
CA SER A 128 17.35 -26.31 -13.07
C SER A 128 17.33 -24.91 -12.45
N GLN A 129 16.69 -23.95 -13.09
CA GLN A 129 16.65 -22.55 -12.63
C GLN A 129 15.38 -22.28 -11.85
N THR A 130 15.50 -21.57 -10.72
CA THR A 130 14.39 -21.10 -9.91
C THR A 130 14.26 -19.59 -10.03
N PHE A 131 13.05 -19.13 -10.32
CA PHE A 131 12.70 -17.73 -10.49
C PHE A 131 11.84 -17.29 -9.31
N THR A 132 12.10 -16.09 -8.81
CA THR A 132 11.36 -15.48 -7.71
C THR A 132 10.90 -14.08 -8.12
N PHE A 133 9.62 -13.81 -7.99
CA PHE A 133 9.01 -12.52 -8.29
C PHE A 133 8.26 -12.00 -7.08
N ASP A 134 8.24 -10.69 -6.91
CA ASP A 134 7.27 -10.06 -6.01
C ASP A 134 5.85 -10.28 -6.58
N ILE A 135 4.93 -10.77 -5.76
CA ILE A 135 3.54 -10.98 -6.19
C ILE A 135 2.88 -9.68 -6.65
N ASN A 136 3.35 -8.53 -6.16
CA ASN A 136 2.88 -7.21 -6.56
C ASN A 136 3.31 -6.81 -7.98
N ASP A 137 4.29 -7.49 -8.56
CA ASP A 137 4.72 -7.24 -9.94
C ASP A 137 3.95 -8.12 -10.95
N ILE A 138 3.15 -9.06 -10.45
CA ILE A 138 2.39 -9.98 -11.27
C ILE A 138 1.06 -9.35 -11.69
N TYR A 139 0.78 -9.35 -12.98
CA TYR A 139 -0.53 -9.02 -13.52
C TYR A 139 -1.47 -10.22 -13.46
N PHE A 140 -1.08 -11.33 -14.05
CA PHE A 140 -1.85 -12.56 -14.07
C PHE A 140 -1.00 -13.80 -14.37
N VAL A 141 -1.57 -14.97 -14.07
CA VAL A 141 -1.09 -16.28 -14.49
C VAL A 141 -2.22 -16.97 -15.22
N GLU A 142 -1.96 -17.46 -16.41
CA GLU A 142 -2.95 -18.17 -17.22
C GLU A 142 -2.43 -19.47 -17.82
N ALA A 143 -3.33 -20.36 -18.21
CA ALA A 143 -2.96 -21.56 -18.95
C ALA A 143 -2.34 -21.17 -20.31
N SER A 144 -1.16 -21.69 -20.59
CA SER A 144 -0.50 -21.53 -21.89
C SER A 144 -1.21 -22.39 -22.96
N LYS A 145 -0.91 -22.09 -24.23
CA LYS A 145 -1.31 -22.93 -25.35
C LYS A 145 -0.59 -24.30 -25.35
N LEU A 146 0.55 -24.38 -24.67
CA LEU A 146 1.29 -25.62 -24.53
C LEU A 146 0.72 -26.48 -23.38
N PRO A 147 0.59 -27.80 -23.55
CA PRO A 147 0.08 -28.67 -22.50
C PRO A 147 0.87 -28.58 -21.20
N HIS A 148 0.17 -28.58 -20.08
CA HIS A 148 0.74 -28.54 -18.72
C HIS A 148 1.61 -27.32 -18.39
N ARG A 149 1.60 -26.26 -19.22
CA ARG A 149 2.31 -25.02 -18.98
C ARG A 149 1.36 -23.88 -18.60
N LEU A 150 1.91 -23.00 -17.80
CA LEU A 150 1.29 -21.73 -17.40
C LEU A 150 2.17 -20.59 -17.94
N SER A 151 1.51 -19.50 -18.30
CA SER A 151 2.14 -18.24 -18.67
C SER A 151 1.94 -17.25 -17.52
N LEU A 152 3.04 -16.75 -16.94
CA LEU A 152 3.07 -15.67 -15.97
C LEU A 152 3.31 -14.37 -16.72
N CYS A 153 2.46 -13.37 -16.51
CA CYS A 153 2.64 -12.01 -17.01
C CYS A 153 2.95 -11.08 -15.83
N THR A 154 4.07 -10.40 -15.93
CA THR A 154 4.54 -9.41 -14.95
C THR A 154 4.69 -8.05 -15.63
N LYS A 155 5.05 -7.01 -14.84
CA LYS A 155 5.39 -5.68 -15.35
C LYS A 155 6.57 -5.72 -16.34
N ASP A 156 7.51 -6.64 -16.13
CA ASP A 156 8.79 -6.68 -16.83
C ASP A 156 8.85 -7.74 -17.95
N GLY A 157 7.80 -8.59 -18.08
CA GLY A 157 7.79 -9.60 -19.13
C GLY A 157 6.87 -10.80 -18.89
N GLN A 158 7.01 -11.78 -19.76
CA GLN A 158 6.25 -13.03 -19.72
C GLN A 158 7.18 -14.24 -19.55
N TYR A 159 6.73 -15.21 -18.77
CA TYR A 159 7.48 -16.41 -18.44
C TYR A 159 6.57 -17.64 -18.56
N GLU A 160 7.08 -18.73 -19.11
CA GLU A 160 6.35 -19.99 -19.18
C GLU A 160 6.98 -21.04 -18.26
N PHE A 161 6.17 -21.74 -17.49
CA PHE A 161 6.60 -22.77 -16.56
C PHE A 161 5.56 -23.88 -16.41
N TYR A 162 5.98 -25.03 -15.89
CA TYR A 162 5.07 -26.13 -15.63
C TYR A 162 4.26 -25.89 -14.34
N GLY A 163 2.95 -26.16 -14.40
CA GLY A 163 2.09 -25.99 -13.22
C GLY A 163 0.61 -26.16 -13.52
N ARG A 164 -0.20 -26.00 -12.48
CA ARG A 164 -1.66 -26.06 -12.55
C ARG A 164 -2.27 -24.83 -11.87
N ILE A 165 -3.28 -24.23 -12.49
CA ILE A 165 -4.01 -23.07 -11.96
C ILE A 165 -4.60 -23.36 -10.58
N SER A 166 -5.13 -24.57 -10.36
CA SER A 166 -5.74 -24.96 -9.07
C SER A 166 -4.73 -25.08 -7.92
N GLU A 167 -3.47 -25.42 -8.21
CA GLU A 167 -2.39 -25.47 -7.22
C GLU A 167 -1.93 -24.05 -6.85
N LEU A 168 -1.77 -23.19 -7.86
CA LEU A 168 -1.41 -21.79 -7.64
C LEU A 168 -2.50 -21.01 -6.89
N GLU A 169 -3.79 -21.25 -7.18
CA GLU A 169 -4.91 -20.64 -6.44
C GLU A 169 -4.84 -20.93 -4.95
N LYS A 170 -4.45 -22.17 -4.57
CA LYS A 170 -4.29 -22.56 -3.16
C LYS A 170 -3.03 -21.96 -2.54
N LYS A 171 -1.92 -21.96 -3.29
CA LYS A 171 -0.61 -21.51 -2.81
C LYS A 171 -0.54 -19.98 -2.67
N TYR A 172 -1.22 -19.25 -3.56
CA TYR A 172 -1.18 -17.80 -3.64
C TYR A 172 -2.59 -17.19 -3.51
N PRO A 173 -3.17 -17.10 -2.30
CA PRO A 173 -4.54 -16.61 -2.07
C PRO A 173 -4.74 -15.14 -2.45
N MET A 174 -3.64 -14.39 -2.66
CA MET A 174 -3.68 -13.02 -3.17
C MET A 174 -4.10 -12.97 -4.65
N LEU A 175 -3.84 -14.02 -5.42
CA LEU A 175 -4.28 -14.11 -6.80
C LEU A 175 -5.75 -14.53 -6.85
N THR A 176 -6.55 -13.79 -7.58
CA THR A 176 -7.99 -14.01 -7.72
C THR A 176 -8.28 -14.79 -9.00
N ARG A 177 -8.98 -15.93 -8.87
CA ARG A 177 -9.40 -16.73 -10.03
C ARG A 177 -10.54 -16.07 -10.76
N ILE A 178 -10.32 -15.68 -12.01
CA ILE A 178 -11.30 -15.01 -12.87
C ILE A 178 -11.94 -15.94 -13.92
N SER A 179 -11.26 -17.06 -14.25
CA SER A 179 -11.76 -18.09 -15.17
C SER A 179 -11.20 -19.47 -14.79
N ARG A 180 -11.56 -20.50 -15.54
CA ARG A 180 -10.95 -21.83 -15.36
C ARG A 180 -9.45 -21.83 -15.57
N ALA A 181 -8.95 -20.92 -16.43
CA ALA A 181 -7.60 -20.90 -16.94
C ALA A 181 -6.79 -19.67 -16.50
N CYS A 182 -7.32 -18.78 -15.64
CA CYS A 182 -6.63 -17.53 -15.30
C CYS A 182 -6.83 -17.12 -13.85
N LEU A 183 -5.70 -16.77 -13.22
CA LEU A 183 -5.58 -16.07 -11.94
C LEU A 183 -5.04 -14.66 -12.18
N VAL A 184 -5.56 -13.66 -11.50
CA VAL A 184 -5.09 -12.26 -11.62
C VAL A 184 -4.71 -11.69 -10.26
N ASN A 185 -3.75 -10.81 -10.25
CA ASN A 185 -3.58 -9.90 -9.13
C ASN A 185 -4.55 -8.72 -9.31
N ILE A 186 -5.62 -8.72 -8.51
CA ILE A 186 -6.69 -7.72 -8.63
C ILE A 186 -6.19 -6.31 -8.28
N PHE A 187 -5.12 -6.17 -7.48
CA PHE A 187 -4.54 -4.89 -7.08
C PHE A 187 -3.75 -4.21 -8.21
N ASN A 188 -3.35 -4.96 -9.24
CA ASN A 188 -2.68 -4.44 -10.43
C ASN A 188 -3.65 -4.13 -11.59
N VAL A 189 -4.96 -4.32 -11.38
CA VAL A 189 -5.98 -3.97 -12.37
C VAL A 189 -6.23 -2.46 -12.34
N LYS A 190 -6.10 -1.79 -13.48
CA LYS A 190 -6.34 -0.35 -13.63
C LYS A 190 -7.81 -0.03 -13.81
N GLU A 191 -8.52 -0.86 -14.59
CA GLU A 191 -9.92 -0.64 -14.93
C GLU A 191 -10.67 -1.98 -15.01
N ILE A 192 -11.94 -1.98 -14.58
CA ILE A 192 -12.83 -3.14 -14.65
C ILE A 192 -14.13 -2.73 -15.34
N ASP A 193 -14.38 -3.32 -16.50
CA ASP A 193 -15.66 -3.21 -17.20
C ASP A 193 -16.53 -4.44 -16.88
N PHE A 194 -17.48 -4.29 -15.96
CA PHE A 194 -18.39 -5.37 -15.58
C PHE A 194 -19.40 -5.74 -16.69
N LYS A 195 -19.72 -4.81 -17.63
CA LYS A 195 -20.62 -5.08 -18.76
C LYS A 195 -19.92 -5.94 -19.80
N LYS A 196 -18.69 -5.56 -20.15
CA LYS A 196 -17.84 -6.33 -21.08
C LYS A 196 -17.18 -7.52 -20.41
N ARG A 197 -17.21 -7.60 -19.08
CA ARG A 197 -16.53 -8.62 -18.26
C ARG A 197 -15.03 -8.65 -18.49
N SER A 198 -14.41 -7.48 -18.55
CA SER A 198 -12.98 -7.30 -18.85
C SER A 198 -12.27 -6.60 -17.72
N LEU A 199 -11.03 -7.05 -17.46
CA LEU A 199 -10.07 -6.44 -16.56
C LEU A 199 -8.91 -5.89 -17.40
N TYR A 200 -8.57 -4.61 -17.20
CA TYR A 200 -7.51 -3.94 -17.93
C TYR A 200 -6.33 -3.67 -16.99
N PHE A 201 -5.14 -4.12 -17.35
CA PHE A 201 -3.91 -3.94 -16.59
C PHE A 201 -3.08 -2.78 -17.13
N ASP A 202 -2.99 -2.69 -18.47
CA ASP A 202 -2.37 -1.62 -19.21
C ASP A 202 -3.16 -1.36 -20.50
N SER A 203 -2.78 -0.33 -21.27
CA SER A 203 -3.51 0.12 -22.47
C SER A 203 -3.82 -0.99 -23.47
N GLU A 204 -2.97 -2.03 -23.54
CA GLU A 204 -3.13 -3.15 -24.49
C GLU A 204 -3.35 -4.52 -23.80
N LEU A 205 -3.30 -4.55 -22.47
CA LEU A 205 -3.31 -5.81 -21.72
C LEU A 205 -4.63 -5.98 -20.97
N ALA A 206 -5.50 -6.86 -21.48
CA ALA A 206 -6.80 -7.15 -20.88
C ALA A 206 -7.06 -8.65 -20.72
N ARG A 207 -7.87 -9.02 -19.72
CA ARG A 207 -8.36 -10.39 -19.52
C ARG A 207 -9.85 -10.42 -19.18
N ASN A 208 -10.53 -11.39 -19.72
CA ASN A 208 -11.97 -11.56 -19.49
C ASN A 208 -12.25 -12.48 -18.30
N PHE A 209 -13.22 -12.13 -17.51
CA PHE A 209 -13.70 -12.96 -16.42
C PHE A 209 -15.05 -13.62 -16.73
N THR A 210 -15.30 -14.79 -16.15
CA THR A 210 -16.57 -15.49 -16.29
C THR A 210 -17.65 -14.88 -15.39
N LEU A 211 -18.92 -14.94 -15.80
CA LEU A 211 -20.05 -14.34 -15.09
C LEU A 211 -20.08 -14.73 -13.59
N GLY A 212 -19.88 -16.01 -13.28
CA GLY A 212 -19.86 -16.50 -11.89
C GLY A 212 -18.70 -16.00 -11.03
N LYS A 213 -17.75 -15.23 -11.59
CA LYS A 213 -16.61 -14.65 -10.84
C LYS A 213 -16.79 -13.16 -10.53
N ALA A 214 -17.81 -12.51 -11.10
CA ALA A 214 -18.04 -11.07 -10.91
C ALA A 214 -18.23 -10.69 -9.44
N GLN A 215 -18.95 -11.49 -8.68
CA GLN A 215 -19.18 -11.21 -7.25
C GLN A 215 -17.89 -11.34 -6.44
N LYS A 216 -17.10 -12.41 -6.65
CA LYS A 216 -15.79 -12.60 -5.98
C LYS A 216 -14.83 -11.44 -6.26
N ILE A 217 -14.82 -10.93 -7.50
CA ILE A 217 -14.02 -9.76 -7.88
C ILE A 217 -14.47 -8.51 -7.11
N LYS A 218 -15.80 -8.27 -7.02
CA LYS A 218 -16.36 -7.14 -6.26
C LYS A 218 -16.03 -7.21 -4.77
N GLU A 219 -16.08 -8.40 -4.17
CA GLU A 219 -15.73 -8.63 -2.77
C GLU A 219 -14.25 -8.31 -2.52
N LYS A 220 -13.37 -8.82 -3.36
CA LYS A 220 -11.92 -8.53 -3.26
C LYS A 220 -11.58 -7.05 -3.41
N LEU A 221 -12.29 -6.32 -4.26
CA LEU A 221 -12.12 -4.86 -4.40
C LEU A 221 -12.59 -4.10 -3.14
N LYS A 222 -13.65 -4.58 -2.47
CA LYS A 222 -14.12 -3.97 -1.22
C LYS A 222 -13.12 -4.17 -0.08
N GLU A 223 -12.49 -5.34 0.02
CA GLU A 223 -11.43 -5.62 0.99
C GLU A 223 -10.22 -4.67 0.84
N SER A 224 -9.98 -4.13 -0.35
CA SER A 224 -8.90 -3.17 -0.64
C SER A 224 -9.28 -1.70 -0.40
N THR A 225 -10.54 -1.40 -0.11
CA THR A 225 -11.05 -0.02 0.06
C THR A 225 -11.27 0.35 1.53
N VAL A 226 -10.96 -0.58 2.45
CA VAL A 226 -11.03 -0.37 3.92
C VAL A 226 -9.67 0.06 4.46
#